data_b066177caa201dd6b27db27551e94aa1
#
_entry.id   b066177caa201dd6b27db27551e94aa1
#
_cell.length_a   1.000
_cell.length_b   1.000
_cell.length_c   1.000
_cell.angle_alpha   90.00
_cell.angle_beta   90.00
_cell.angle_gamma   90.00
#
_symmetry.space_group_name_H-M   'P 1'
#
loop_
_entity.id
_entity.type
_entity.pdbx_description
1 polymer ?
#
loop_
_entity_poly.entity_id
_entity_poly.type
_entity_poly.pdbx_seq_one_letter_code
_entity_poly.pdbx_strand_id
1 'polypeptide(L)'
;SFTKEMPDWVNLESDAKGITINKYFVQHPGMILGEMKEVSGPYGMETTCAPMEGADLELQLQEAVKQIKGSMVPAVDVETELDEMPESIPADPNVRNYSYTVVDDQVYYRVNSLMNQVKMPAATAERVKGMVAIRDTVRELIAMQMEEFVTDEEIQKQQEKLNQVYDTYTAKYGVIGSNANKRAFSDDSSYCLLCSLEDLNEDGTLKRKADMFTKRTIKKAVAVTSVETATEALALSLNEKAKVDL
;
A
#
# COMPACT_ATOMS: atom_id res chain seq x y z
N SER A 1 17.98 -18.52 -5.60
CA SER A 1 17.69 -19.27 -4.37
C SER A 1 18.31 -18.53 -3.20
N PHE A 2 17.51 -18.20 -2.22
CA PHE A 2 18.01 -17.65 -0.95
C PHE A 2 18.70 -18.82 -0.21
N THR A 3 20.02 -18.84 -0.21
CA THR A 3 20.78 -19.72 0.66
C THR A 3 20.74 -19.17 2.07
N LYS A 4 20.64 -20.03 3.10
CA LYS A 4 20.67 -19.62 4.52
C LYS A 4 21.98 -19.01 4.95
N GLU A 5 23.03 -19.18 4.17
CA GLU A 5 24.36 -18.66 4.45
C GLU A 5 24.63 -17.43 3.59
N MET A 6 25.13 -16.37 4.24
CA MET A 6 25.49 -15.13 3.54
C MET A 6 26.70 -15.41 2.65
N PRO A 7 26.65 -15.03 1.35
CA PRO A 7 27.80 -15.25 0.46
C PRO A 7 29.05 -14.53 0.96
N ASP A 8 30.22 -15.15 0.86
CA ASP A 8 31.49 -14.62 1.35
C ASP A 8 31.83 -13.23 0.76
N TRP A 9 31.41 -12.98 -0.48
CA TRP A 9 31.64 -11.72 -1.18
C TRP A 9 30.91 -10.51 -0.56
N VAL A 10 29.95 -10.72 0.34
CA VAL A 10 29.23 -9.66 1.07
C VAL A 10 30.05 -9.12 2.25
N ASN A 11 31.04 -9.89 2.73
CA ASN A 11 31.89 -9.47 3.85
C ASN A 11 32.72 -8.23 3.48
N LEU A 12 33.11 -7.47 4.49
CA LEU A 12 33.96 -6.31 4.34
C LEU A 12 35.43 -6.74 4.38
N GLU A 13 36.27 -6.13 3.52
CA GLU A 13 37.70 -6.32 3.45
C GLU A 13 38.37 -5.00 3.08
N SER A 14 39.65 -4.80 3.47
CA SER A 14 40.35 -3.58 3.09
C SER A 14 40.99 -3.73 1.71
N ASP A 15 40.85 -2.69 0.88
CA ASP A 15 41.51 -2.61 -0.41
C ASP A 15 43.03 -2.33 -0.24
N ALA A 16 43.72 -2.21 -1.37
CA ALA A 16 45.19 -1.92 -1.38
C ALA A 16 45.56 -0.53 -0.79
N LYS A 17 44.56 0.38 -0.66
CA LYS A 17 44.72 1.69 -0.05
C LYS A 17 44.29 1.72 1.44
N GLY A 18 43.87 0.58 1.99
CA GLY A 18 43.37 0.47 3.35
C GLY A 18 41.91 0.87 3.55
N ILE A 19 41.18 1.16 2.48
CA ILE A 19 39.76 1.53 2.54
C ILE A 19 38.92 0.27 2.69
N THR A 20 38.05 0.24 3.69
CA THR A 20 37.17 -0.91 3.96
C THR A 20 35.96 -0.87 3.00
N ILE A 21 35.87 -1.86 2.14
CA ILE A 21 34.82 -2.02 1.16
C ILE A 21 34.34 -3.47 1.12
N ASN A 22 33.25 -3.70 0.37
CA ASN A 22 32.75 -5.06 0.17
C ASN A 22 33.82 -5.92 -0.56
N LYS A 23 34.06 -7.13 -0.07
CA LYS A 23 35.02 -8.07 -0.61
C LYS A 23 34.93 -8.33 -2.10
N TYR A 24 33.70 -8.26 -2.66
CA TYR A 24 33.47 -8.33 -4.09
C TYR A 24 34.31 -7.31 -4.86
N PHE A 25 34.32 -6.06 -4.42
CA PHE A 25 35.05 -4.99 -5.10
C PHE A 25 36.55 -5.07 -4.87
N VAL A 26 37.01 -5.65 -3.74
CA VAL A 26 38.44 -5.94 -3.52
C VAL A 26 38.93 -6.99 -4.54
N GLN A 27 38.10 -8.00 -4.81
CA GLN A 27 38.39 -9.06 -5.80
C GLN A 27 38.19 -8.61 -7.25
N HIS A 28 37.33 -7.62 -7.49
CA HIS A 28 36.98 -7.10 -8.83
C HIS A 28 37.13 -5.57 -8.88
N PRO A 29 38.35 -5.03 -8.77
CA PRO A 29 38.55 -3.57 -8.69
C PRO A 29 38.07 -2.84 -9.96
N GLY A 30 38.03 -3.49 -11.11
CA GLY A 30 37.47 -2.94 -12.35
C GLY A 30 35.95 -2.70 -12.32
N MET A 31 35.25 -3.17 -11.29
CA MET A 31 33.83 -2.90 -11.05
C MET A 31 33.57 -1.63 -10.22
N ILE A 32 34.61 -0.98 -9.74
CA ILE A 32 34.51 0.32 -9.10
C ILE A 32 34.58 1.39 -10.21
N LEU A 33 33.43 2.01 -10.53
CA LEU A 33 33.32 2.98 -11.62
C LEU A 33 33.68 4.41 -11.19
N GLY A 34 34.73 4.53 -10.38
CA GLY A 34 35.19 5.80 -9.86
C GLY A 34 36.45 5.65 -9.01
N GLU A 35 36.85 6.70 -8.34
CA GLU A 35 37.96 6.73 -7.42
C GLU A 35 37.48 6.71 -5.96
N MET A 36 37.86 5.68 -5.20
CA MET A 36 37.55 5.58 -3.77
C MET A 36 38.43 6.57 -2.99
N LYS A 37 37.78 7.43 -2.19
CA LYS A 37 38.44 8.45 -1.36
C LYS A 37 37.79 8.49 0.01
N GLU A 38 38.63 8.82 1.02
CA GLU A 38 38.13 9.22 2.32
C GLU A 38 38.00 10.73 2.38
N VAL A 39 36.83 11.21 2.77
CA VAL A 39 36.52 12.64 2.91
C VAL A 39 36.05 12.92 4.34
N SER A 40 36.33 14.13 4.82
CA SER A 40 35.83 14.55 6.14
C SER A 40 34.33 14.91 6.01
N GLY A 41 33.48 14.11 6.64
CA GLY A 41 32.04 14.33 6.74
C GLY A 41 31.62 14.93 8.08
N PRO A 42 30.34 15.25 8.26
CA PRO A 42 29.80 15.84 9.50
C PRO A 42 29.97 14.96 10.74
N TYR A 43 30.12 13.65 10.56
CA TYR A 43 30.24 12.66 11.64
C TYR A 43 31.58 11.95 11.68
N GLY A 44 32.58 12.42 10.92
CA GLY A 44 33.90 11.83 10.86
C GLY A 44 34.39 11.59 9.43
N MET A 45 35.37 10.70 9.26
CA MET A 45 35.84 10.30 7.94
C MET A 45 34.83 9.37 7.29
N GLU A 46 34.45 9.70 6.07
CA GLU A 46 33.48 8.94 5.27
C GLU A 46 34.12 8.49 3.95
N THR A 47 33.86 7.24 3.57
CA THR A 47 34.34 6.71 2.29
C THR A 47 33.36 7.12 1.19
N THR A 48 33.88 7.73 0.12
CA THR A 48 33.10 8.11 -1.06
C THR A 48 33.76 7.58 -2.33
N CYS A 49 32.92 7.31 -3.34
CA CYS A 49 33.39 7.00 -4.68
C CYS A 49 33.15 8.22 -5.57
N ALA A 50 34.22 8.93 -5.94
CA ALA A 50 34.14 10.10 -6.81
C ALA A 50 34.28 9.71 -8.29
N PRO A 51 33.58 10.37 -9.22
CA PRO A 51 33.78 10.15 -10.66
C PRO A 51 35.25 10.40 -11.05
N MET A 52 35.80 9.59 -11.94
CA MET A 52 37.12 9.89 -12.53
C MET A 52 36.98 11.08 -13.50
N GLU A 53 37.94 11.99 -13.43
CA GLU A 53 37.94 13.18 -14.28
C GLU A 53 38.04 12.77 -15.75
N GLY A 54 37.09 13.25 -16.59
CA GLY A 54 37.03 12.95 -18.01
C GLY A 54 36.51 11.57 -18.39
N ALA A 55 36.08 10.77 -17.43
CA ALA A 55 35.48 9.45 -17.72
C ALA A 55 33.99 9.55 -18.05
N ASP A 56 33.57 8.79 -19.06
CA ASP A 56 32.16 8.61 -19.41
C ASP A 56 31.58 7.47 -18.57
N LEU A 57 30.74 7.81 -17.60
CA LEU A 57 30.12 6.84 -16.70
C LEU A 57 29.22 5.84 -17.43
N GLU A 58 28.58 6.26 -18.51
CA GLU A 58 27.69 5.39 -19.29
C GLU A 58 28.51 4.26 -19.97
N LEU A 59 29.61 4.63 -20.60
CA LEU A 59 30.52 3.65 -21.22
C LEU A 59 31.14 2.72 -20.18
N GLN A 60 31.59 3.25 -19.05
CA GLN A 60 32.12 2.43 -17.97
C GLN A 60 31.10 1.43 -17.42
N LEU A 61 29.84 1.86 -17.25
CA LEU A 61 28.77 1.01 -16.79
C LEU A 61 28.45 -0.09 -17.80
N GLN A 62 28.38 0.23 -19.08
CA GLN A 62 28.16 -0.76 -20.16
C GLN A 62 29.27 -1.80 -20.20
N GLU A 63 30.52 -1.41 -20.00
CA GLU A 63 31.66 -2.36 -19.95
C GLU A 63 31.64 -3.22 -18.70
N ALA A 64 31.34 -2.64 -17.54
CA ALA A 64 31.21 -3.37 -16.28
C ALA A 64 30.11 -4.42 -16.35
N VAL A 65 28.93 -4.06 -16.91
CA VAL A 65 27.80 -5.00 -17.08
C VAL A 65 28.20 -6.19 -17.99
N LYS A 66 28.97 -5.96 -19.05
CA LYS A 66 29.45 -7.06 -19.92
C LYS A 66 30.40 -8.03 -19.21
N GLN A 67 31.09 -7.57 -18.17
CA GLN A 67 32.03 -8.41 -17.39
C GLN A 67 31.27 -9.25 -16.33
N ILE A 68 30.04 -8.90 -15.99
CA ILE A 68 29.23 -9.69 -15.07
C ILE A 68 28.91 -11.02 -15.77
N LYS A 69 29.69 -12.03 -15.46
CA LYS A 69 29.36 -13.40 -15.81
C LYS A 69 28.25 -13.86 -14.88
N GLY A 70 27.00 -13.53 -15.22
CA GLY A 70 25.87 -14.19 -14.61
C GLY A 70 26.02 -15.68 -14.88
N SER A 71 26.24 -16.48 -13.86
CA SER A 71 26.01 -17.90 -13.97
C SER A 71 24.48 -18.04 -14.10
N MET A 72 24.03 -18.03 -15.33
CA MET A 72 22.75 -18.68 -15.59
C MET A 72 22.99 -20.15 -15.26
N VAL A 73 22.62 -20.55 -14.07
CA VAL A 73 22.35 -21.96 -13.81
C VAL A 73 21.39 -22.35 -14.94
N PRO A 74 21.77 -23.28 -15.84
CA PRO A 74 20.82 -23.73 -16.82
C PRO A 74 19.59 -24.14 -16.02
N ALA A 75 18.45 -23.55 -16.36
CA ALA A 75 17.21 -23.97 -15.77
C ALA A 75 17.18 -25.49 -15.94
N VAL A 76 17.32 -26.22 -14.85
CA VAL A 76 16.84 -27.58 -14.83
C VAL A 76 15.43 -27.42 -15.36
N ASP A 77 15.07 -28.12 -16.44
CA ASP A 77 13.70 -28.24 -16.89
C ASP A 77 12.88 -28.88 -15.76
N VAL A 78 12.64 -28.11 -14.74
CA VAL A 78 11.41 -28.15 -14.02
C VAL A 78 10.45 -27.69 -15.10
N GLU A 79 9.52 -28.55 -15.52
CA GLU A 79 8.27 -28.11 -16.12
C GLU A 79 7.70 -27.08 -15.14
N THR A 80 8.22 -25.89 -15.21
CA THR A 80 7.58 -24.70 -14.69
C THR A 80 6.36 -24.64 -15.58
N GLU A 81 5.22 -25.09 -15.05
CA GLU A 81 3.98 -24.46 -15.43
C GLU A 81 4.41 -23.00 -15.60
N LEU A 82 4.32 -22.51 -16.82
CA LEU A 82 4.51 -21.10 -17.11
C LEU A 82 3.58 -20.41 -16.13
N ASP A 83 4.12 -19.94 -14.98
CA ASP A 83 3.42 -19.04 -14.12
C ASP A 83 3.11 -17.87 -15.05
N GLU A 84 1.92 -17.93 -15.62
CA GLU A 84 1.38 -16.85 -16.42
C GLU A 84 1.66 -15.60 -15.60
N MET A 85 2.46 -14.71 -16.16
CA MET A 85 2.74 -13.43 -15.49
C MET A 85 1.39 -12.89 -15.03
N PRO A 86 1.24 -12.52 -13.75
CA PRO A 86 -0.05 -12.06 -13.27
C PRO A 86 -0.55 -10.98 -14.21
N GLU A 87 -1.75 -11.16 -14.73
CA GLU A 87 -2.35 -10.21 -15.66
C GLU A 87 -2.40 -8.85 -14.99
N SER A 88 -1.68 -7.89 -15.57
CA SER A 88 -1.63 -6.52 -15.05
C SER A 88 -2.45 -5.64 -15.97
N ILE A 89 -3.37 -4.90 -15.40
CA ILE A 89 -4.21 -3.94 -16.10
C ILE A 89 -3.96 -2.52 -15.58
N PRO A 90 -4.21 -1.48 -16.39
CA PRO A 90 -4.13 -0.10 -15.92
C PRO A 90 -5.01 0.13 -14.71
N ALA A 91 -4.52 0.90 -13.73
CA ALA A 91 -5.28 1.18 -12.52
C ALA A 91 -6.50 2.05 -12.80
N ASP A 92 -7.67 1.62 -12.30
CA ASP A 92 -8.86 2.47 -12.22
C ASP A 92 -8.58 3.61 -11.21
N PRO A 93 -8.78 4.88 -11.59
CA PRO A 93 -8.61 6.02 -10.69
C PRO A 93 -9.43 5.93 -9.40
N ASN A 94 -10.60 5.29 -9.45
CA ASN A 94 -11.50 5.14 -8.31
C ASN A 94 -11.05 4.08 -7.30
N VAL A 95 -10.19 3.15 -7.69
CA VAL A 95 -9.59 2.18 -6.78
C VAL A 95 -8.44 2.83 -6.05
N ARG A 96 -8.42 2.81 -4.72
CA ARG A 96 -7.32 3.38 -3.92
C ARG A 96 -6.04 2.57 -4.10
N ASN A 97 -4.89 3.24 -4.00
CA ASN A 97 -3.60 2.56 -3.98
C ASN A 97 -3.51 1.62 -2.78
N TYR A 98 -2.84 0.49 -2.94
CA TYR A 98 -2.71 -0.57 -1.93
C TYR A 98 -4.07 -1.12 -1.46
N SER A 99 -4.99 -1.33 -2.41
CA SER A 99 -6.30 -1.91 -2.14
C SER A 99 -6.61 -3.04 -3.12
N TYR A 100 -7.34 -4.03 -2.64
CA TYR A 100 -7.94 -5.05 -3.47
C TYR A 100 -9.11 -4.49 -4.27
N THR A 101 -9.34 -5.04 -5.45
CA THR A 101 -10.54 -4.77 -6.26
C THR A 101 -10.95 -6.03 -7.01
N VAL A 102 -12.17 -6.04 -7.53
CA VAL A 102 -12.70 -7.17 -8.30
C VAL A 102 -13.03 -6.67 -9.70
N VAL A 103 -12.42 -7.29 -10.70
CA VAL A 103 -12.66 -7.04 -12.13
C VAL A 103 -12.94 -8.39 -12.78
N ASP A 104 -14.04 -8.52 -13.50
CA ASP A 104 -14.47 -9.75 -14.18
C ASP A 104 -14.37 -11.00 -13.29
N ASP A 105 -14.85 -10.86 -12.06
CA ASP A 105 -14.86 -11.90 -11.02
C ASP A 105 -13.44 -12.34 -10.53
N GLN A 106 -12.37 -11.65 -10.96
CA GLN A 106 -11.01 -11.88 -10.51
C GLN A 106 -10.57 -10.81 -9.51
N VAL A 107 -9.72 -11.21 -8.54
CA VAL A 107 -9.17 -10.30 -7.54
C VAL A 107 -7.89 -9.67 -8.07
N TYR A 108 -7.86 -8.34 -8.03
CA TYR A 108 -6.68 -7.54 -8.35
C TYR A 108 -6.24 -6.73 -7.13
N TYR A 109 -4.96 -6.39 -7.09
CA TYR A 109 -4.39 -5.51 -6.08
C TYR A 109 -3.70 -4.34 -6.74
N ARG A 110 -4.10 -3.12 -6.38
CA ARG A 110 -3.55 -1.90 -6.98
C ARG A 110 -2.22 -1.52 -6.33
N VAL A 111 -1.20 -1.35 -7.18
CA VAL A 111 0.08 -0.76 -6.82
C VAL A 111 0.39 0.36 -7.81
N ASN A 112 0.30 1.59 -7.38
CA ASN A 112 0.51 2.80 -8.19
C ASN A 112 -0.44 2.85 -9.42
N SER A 113 0.10 2.83 -10.62
CA SER A 113 -0.64 2.94 -11.88
C SER A 113 -1.11 1.60 -12.46
N LEU A 114 -0.88 0.50 -11.75
CA LEU A 114 -1.24 -0.85 -12.20
C LEU A 114 -2.11 -1.58 -11.17
N MET A 115 -3.00 -2.42 -11.64
CA MET A 115 -3.69 -3.43 -10.86
C MET A 115 -3.21 -4.81 -11.32
N ASN A 116 -2.60 -5.55 -10.39
CA ASN A 116 -2.05 -6.87 -10.64
C ASN A 116 -3.03 -7.93 -10.17
N GLN A 117 -3.32 -8.90 -11.03
CA GLN A 117 -4.15 -10.04 -10.64
C GLN A 117 -3.49 -10.81 -9.51
N VAL A 118 -4.24 -11.11 -8.46
CA VAL A 118 -3.74 -11.87 -7.32
C VAL A 118 -4.25 -13.29 -7.40
N LYS A 119 -3.34 -14.23 -7.69
CA LYS A 119 -3.66 -15.67 -7.68
C LYS A 119 -3.74 -16.13 -6.22
N MET A 120 -4.90 -16.63 -5.83
CA MET A 120 -5.15 -17.15 -4.49
C MET A 120 -6.16 -18.31 -4.54
N PRO A 121 -6.22 -19.18 -3.52
CA PRO A 121 -7.24 -20.23 -3.45
C PRO A 121 -8.65 -19.67 -3.53
N ALA A 122 -9.56 -20.35 -4.23
CA ALA A 122 -10.94 -19.90 -4.45
C ALA A 122 -11.67 -19.48 -3.17
N ALA A 123 -11.48 -20.21 -2.08
CA ALA A 123 -12.07 -19.87 -0.78
C ALA A 123 -11.54 -18.54 -0.21
N THR A 124 -10.26 -18.22 -0.47
CA THR A 124 -9.65 -16.94 -0.07
C THR A 124 -10.13 -15.82 -0.98
N ALA A 125 -10.22 -16.06 -2.29
CA ALA A 125 -10.73 -15.10 -3.27
C ALA A 125 -12.16 -14.66 -2.93
N GLU A 126 -13.05 -15.61 -2.65
CA GLU A 126 -14.43 -15.32 -2.25
C GLU A 126 -14.50 -14.50 -0.94
N ARG A 127 -13.60 -14.78 0.01
CA ARG A 127 -13.48 -14.02 1.25
C ARG A 127 -13.04 -12.57 0.97
N VAL A 128 -12.04 -12.38 0.13
CA VAL A 128 -11.55 -11.04 -0.28
C VAL A 128 -12.64 -10.28 -1.02
N LYS A 129 -13.34 -10.91 -1.98
CA LYS A 129 -14.47 -10.30 -2.70
C LYS A 129 -15.56 -9.79 -1.74
N GLY A 130 -15.92 -10.60 -0.75
CA GLY A 130 -16.90 -10.21 0.26
C GLY A 130 -16.45 -8.99 1.09
N MET A 131 -15.17 -8.94 1.48
CA MET A 131 -14.62 -7.80 2.22
C MET A 131 -14.50 -6.54 1.33
N VAL A 132 -14.18 -6.68 0.05
CA VAL A 132 -14.25 -5.60 -0.95
C VAL A 132 -15.67 -5.03 -1.03
N ALA A 133 -16.68 -5.90 -1.12
CA ALA A 133 -18.08 -5.47 -1.18
C ALA A 133 -18.52 -4.69 0.07
N ILE A 134 -18.16 -5.16 1.27
CA ILE A 134 -18.44 -4.43 2.52
C ILE A 134 -17.73 -3.07 2.50
N ARG A 135 -16.43 -3.05 2.18
CA ARG A 135 -15.61 -1.82 2.11
C ARG A 135 -16.23 -0.77 1.19
N ASP A 136 -16.60 -1.18 0.00
CA ASP A 136 -17.11 -0.26 -1.01
C ASP A 136 -18.49 0.27 -0.61
N THR A 137 -19.35 -0.58 -0.01
CA THR A 137 -20.64 -0.16 0.54
C THR A 137 -20.46 0.83 1.70
N VAL A 138 -19.47 0.64 2.57
CA VAL A 138 -19.15 1.58 3.65
C VAL A 138 -18.66 2.92 3.10
N ARG A 139 -17.76 2.88 2.10
CA ARG A 139 -17.24 4.11 1.46
C ARG A 139 -18.36 4.90 0.78
N GLU A 140 -19.27 4.20 0.09
CA GLU A 140 -20.45 4.81 -0.51
C GLU A 140 -21.34 5.47 0.56
N LEU A 141 -21.60 4.78 1.68
CA LEU A 141 -22.37 5.35 2.79
C LEU A 141 -21.69 6.59 3.40
N ILE A 142 -20.36 6.57 3.57
CA ILE A 142 -19.60 7.72 4.05
C ILE A 142 -19.70 8.89 3.07
N ALA A 143 -19.53 8.65 1.77
CA ALA A 143 -19.65 9.66 0.73
C ALA A 143 -21.05 10.29 0.72
N MET A 144 -22.11 9.48 0.75
CA MET A 144 -23.48 9.95 0.82
C MET A 144 -23.76 10.83 2.06
N GLN A 145 -23.19 10.46 3.21
CA GLN A 145 -23.36 11.27 4.43
C GLN A 145 -22.67 12.64 4.36
N MET A 146 -21.66 12.78 3.52
CA MET A 146 -20.93 14.04 3.30
C MET A 146 -21.64 14.97 2.30
N GLU A 147 -22.54 14.44 1.47
CA GLU A 147 -23.28 15.25 0.51
C GLU A 147 -24.41 16.06 1.16
N GLU A 148 -24.58 17.29 0.69
CA GLU A 148 -25.54 18.25 1.27
C GLU A 148 -27.00 17.85 1.03
N PHE A 149 -27.30 17.30 -0.16
CA PHE A 149 -28.67 17.07 -0.62
C PHE A 149 -29.20 15.66 -0.38
N VAL A 150 -28.38 14.74 0.16
CA VAL A 150 -28.78 13.36 0.45
C VAL A 150 -29.72 13.34 1.65
N THR A 151 -30.87 12.69 1.46
CA THR A 151 -31.93 12.56 2.49
C THR A 151 -31.57 11.46 3.50
N ASP A 152 -32.18 11.53 4.67
CA ASP A 152 -32.00 10.49 5.68
C ASP A 152 -32.60 9.13 5.26
N GLU A 153 -33.62 9.16 4.39
CA GLU A 153 -34.23 7.95 3.80
C GLU A 153 -33.26 7.24 2.83
N GLU A 154 -32.50 7.99 2.03
CA GLU A 154 -31.47 7.44 1.16
C GLU A 154 -30.31 6.85 1.95
N ILE A 155 -29.90 7.51 3.03
CA ILE A 155 -28.90 6.99 3.98
C ILE A 155 -29.39 5.71 4.61
N GLN A 156 -30.64 5.65 5.06
CA GLN A 156 -31.23 4.44 5.65
C GLN A 156 -31.22 3.26 4.66
N LYS A 157 -31.57 3.49 3.42
CA LYS A 157 -31.50 2.43 2.37
C LYS A 157 -30.07 1.91 2.19
N GLN A 158 -29.09 2.80 2.21
CA GLN A 158 -27.68 2.40 2.10
C GLN A 158 -27.20 1.66 3.36
N GLN A 159 -27.71 2.02 4.53
CA GLN A 159 -27.46 1.28 5.78
C GLN A 159 -28.09 -0.12 5.75
N GLU A 160 -29.28 -0.26 5.19
CA GLU A 160 -29.92 -1.57 4.98
C GLU A 160 -29.09 -2.45 4.04
N LYS A 161 -28.58 -1.89 2.93
CA LYS A 161 -27.66 -2.57 2.00
C LYS A 161 -26.36 -3.00 2.73
N LEU A 162 -25.78 -2.10 3.54
CA LEU A 162 -24.58 -2.42 4.32
C LEU A 162 -24.85 -3.55 5.31
N ASN A 163 -25.96 -3.53 6.03
CA ASN A 163 -26.36 -4.62 6.93
C ASN A 163 -26.49 -5.95 6.20
N GLN A 164 -27.15 -5.96 5.03
CA GLN A 164 -27.33 -7.18 4.24
C GLN A 164 -26.00 -7.76 3.78
N VAL A 165 -25.09 -6.94 3.23
CA VAL A 165 -23.77 -7.39 2.75
C VAL A 165 -22.93 -7.90 3.92
N TYR A 166 -22.91 -7.17 5.02
CA TYR A 166 -22.18 -7.55 6.23
C TYR A 166 -22.71 -8.85 6.84
N ASP A 167 -24.03 -8.97 7.03
CA ASP A 167 -24.63 -10.16 7.65
C ASP A 167 -24.47 -11.42 6.78
N THR A 168 -24.57 -11.28 5.47
CA THR A 168 -24.30 -12.36 4.52
C THR A 168 -22.85 -12.82 4.59
N TYR A 169 -21.92 -11.89 4.69
CA TYR A 169 -20.50 -12.18 4.80
C TYR A 169 -20.16 -12.86 6.13
N THR A 170 -20.59 -12.28 7.24
CA THR A 170 -20.24 -12.75 8.59
C THR A 170 -20.90 -14.08 8.93
N ALA A 171 -22.06 -14.38 8.39
CA ALA A 171 -22.70 -15.71 8.51
C ALA A 171 -21.84 -16.82 7.90
N LYS A 172 -21.08 -16.53 6.84
CA LYS A 172 -20.22 -17.50 6.15
C LYS A 172 -18.79 -17.51 6.67
N TYR A 173 -18.22 -16.35 6.98
CA TYR A 173 -16.80 -16.18 7.23
C TYR A 173 -16.45 -15.70 8.64
N GLY A 174 -17.45 -15.47 9.48
CA GLY A 174 -17.28 -14.91 10.84
C GLY A 174 -16.93 -13.42 10.81
N VAL A 175 -16.63 -12.88 11.99
CA VAL A 175 -16.31 -11.46 12.18
C VAL A 175 -15.10 -11.01 11.34
N ILE A 176 -15.09 -9.76 10.93
CA ILE A 176 -14.03 -9.17 10.10
C ILE A 176 -12.66 -9.29 10.78
N GLY A 177 -12.61 -9.06 12.09
CA GLY A 177 -11.40 -9.13 12.90
C GLY A 177 -10.84 -10.55 13.12
N SER A 178 -11.51 -11.62 12.61
CA SER A 178 -11.02 -13.00 12.75
C SER A 178 -9.65 -13.20 12.09
N ASN A 179 -8.84 -14.11 12.64
CA ASN A 179 -7.49 -14.40 12.10
C ASN A 179 -7.50 -14.80 10.63
N ALA A 180 -8.53 -15.49 10.15
CA ALA A 180 -8.64 -15.90 8.75
C ALA A 180 -8.94 -14.71 7.83
N ASN A 181 -9.82 -13.81 8.24
CA ASN A 181 -10.14 -12.57 7.51
C ASN A 181 -8.96 -11.61 7.52
N LYS A 182 -8.28 -11.45 8.65
CA LYS A 182 -7.05 -10.66 8.77
C LYS A 182 -5.98 -11.14 7.79
N ARG A 183 -5.69 -12.45 7.76
CA ARG A 183 -4.68 -13.00 6.82
C ARG A 183 -5.03 -12.76 5.35
N ALA A 184 -6.32 -12.74 5.02
CA ALA A 184 -6.77 -12.57 3.65
C ALA A 184 -6.77 -11.10 3.19
N PHE A 185 -6.90 -10.13 4.11
CA PHE A 185 -7.24 -8.75 3.73
C PHE A 185 -6.41 -7.67 4.46
N SER A 186 -5.48 -8.02 5.36
CA SER A 186 -4.69 -7.04 6.11
C SER A 186 -3.85 -6.11 5.24
N ASP A 187 -3.54 -6.51 4.01
CA ASP A 187 -2.76 -5.72 3.06
C ASP A 187 -3.58 -4.63 2.38
N ASP A 188 -4.93 -4.68 2.50
CA ASP A 188 -5.79 -3.60 1.99
C ASP A 188 -5.69 -2.36 2.87
N SER A 189 -5.46 -1.21 2.23
CA SER A 189 -5.34 0.09 2.91
C SER A 189 -6.55 0.49 3.76
N SER A 190 -7.70 -0.17 3.56
CA SER A 190 -8.94 0.05 4.31
C SER A 190 -9.27 -1.05 5.30
N TYR A 191 -8.36 -1.98 5.58
CA TYR A 191 -8.64 -3.04 6.55
C TYR A 191 -9.01 -2.48 7.93
N CYS A 192 -8.33 -1.43 8.39
CA CYS A 192 -8.67 -0.77 9.66
C CYS A 192 -10.08 -0.14 9.65
N LEU A 193 -10.53 0.40 8.51
CA LEU A 193 -11.91 0.90 8.35
C LEU A 193 -12.91 -0.24 8.53
N LEU A 194 -12.64 -1.40 7.96
CA LEU A 194 -13.52 -2.57 8.12
C LEU A 194 -13.54 -3.07 9.57
N CYS A 195 -12.41 -3.12 10.23
CA CYS A 195 -12.34 -3.50 11.66
C CYS A 195 -13.13 -2.56 12.56
N SER A 196 -13.23 -1.27 12.19
CA SER A 196 -14.01 -0.29 12.96
C SER A 196 -15.54 -0.48 12.89
N LEU A 197 -16.01 -1.38 12.02
CA LEU A 197 -17.42 -1.75 11.93
C LEU A 197 -17.88 -2.66 13.07
N GLU A 198 -16.95 -3.26 13.78
CA GLU A 198 -17.20 -4.25 14.84
C GLU A 198 -16.65 -3.79 16.19
N ASP A 199 -17.48 -3.88 17.22
CA ASP A 199 -17.05 -3.84 18.62
C ASP A 199 -17.06 -5.30 19.13
N LEU A 200 -15.87 -5.81 19.44
CA LEU A 200 -15.68 -7.22 19.80
C LEU A 200 -15.52 -7.37 21.31
N ASN A 201 -15.97 -8.50 21.86
CA ASN A 201 -15.66 -8.94 23.20
C ASN A 201 -14.20 -9.42 23.31
N GLU A 202 -13.71 -9.63 24.52
CA GLU A 202 -12.35 -10.15 24.78
C GLU A 202 -12.10 -11.53 24.16
N ASP A 203 -13.14 -12.33 23.99
CA ASP A 203 -13.10 -13.64 23.35
C ASP A 203 -13.15 -13.59 21.81
N GLY A 204 -13.23 -12.38 21.23
CA GLY A 204 -13.29 -12.16 19.79
C GLY A 204 -14.68 -12.35 19.18
N THR A 205 -15.72 -12.53 19.96
CA THR A 205 -17.11 -12.55 19.47
C THR A 205 -17.65 -11.15 19.27
N LEU A 206 -18.60 -11.00 18.34
CA LEU A 206 -19.24 -9.71 18.06
C LEU A 206 -20.07 -9.26 19.26
N LYS A 207 -19.71 -8.13 19.86
CA LYS A 207 -20.50 -7.47 20.91
C LYS A 207 -21.60 -6.61 20.31
N ARG A 208 -21.27 -5.79 19.34
CA ARG A 208 -22.19 -4.93 18.58
C ARG A 208 -21.60 -4.47 17.26
N LYS A 209 -22.47 -4.10 16.33
CA LYS A 209 -22.09 -3.38 15.11
C LYS A 209 -21.88 -1.89 15.45
N ALA A 210 -21.02 -1.22 14.66
CA ALA A 210 -20.81 0.22 14.78
C ALA A 210 -22.08 1.03 14.51
N ASP A 211 -22.16 2.23 15.05
CA ASP A 211 -23.34 3.11 14.93
C ASP A 211 -23.69 3.43 13.47
N MET A 212 -22.74 3.40 12.54
CA MET A 212 -23.01 3.69 11.12
C MET A 212 -23.98 2.73 10.45
N PHE A 213 -24.20 1.54 11.02
CA PHE A 213 -25.21 0.59 10.51
C PHE A 213 -26.66 1.04 10.74
N THR A 214 -26.90 1.97 11.68
CA THR A 214 -28.26 2.35 12.11
C THR A 214 -28.42 3.86 12.26
N LYS A 215 -27.34 4.63 12.33
CA LYS A 215 -27.38 6.07 12.58
C LYS A 215 -26.54 6.82 11.56
N ARG A 216 -26.91 8.05 11.27
CA ARG A 216 -26.06 8.99 10.58
C ARG A 216 -24.87 9.34 11.50
N THR A 217 -23.66 9.10 11.08
CA THR A 217 -22.42 9.32 11.86
C THR A 217 -21.70 10.61 11.48
N ILE A 218 -21.98 11.14 10.28
CA ILE A 218 -21.43 12.41 9.78
C ILE A 218 -22.58 13.42 9.75
N LYS A 219 -22.42 14.53 10.50
CA LYS A 219 -23.40 15.62 10.50
C LYS A 219 -23.44 16.28 9.13
N LYS A 220 -24.64 16.66 8.67
CA LYS A 220 -24.78 17.50 7.47
C LYS A 220 -23.98 18.78 7.65
N ALA A 221 -23.24 19.19 6.62
CA ALA A 221 -22.68 20.53 6.57
C ALA A 221 -23.87 21.50 6.49
N VAL A 222 -24.10 22.25 7.56
CA VAL A 222 -25.10 23.32 7.54
C VAL A 222 -24.39 24.56 7.03
N ALA A 223 -24.81 25.03 5.85
CA ALA A 223 -24.34 26.32 5.35
C ALA A 223 -24.78 27.41 6.35
N VAL A 224 -23.82 28.05 7.00
CA VAL A 224 -24.09 29.17 7.90
C VAL A 224 -24.37 30.38 7.03
N THR A 225 -25.66 30.76 6.93
CA THR A 225 -26.12 31.89 6.10
C THR A 225 -26.09 33.22 6.84
N SER A 226 -26.02 33.18 8.18
CA SER A 226 -25.92 34.40 9.02
C SER A 226 -25.22 34.05 10.31
N VAL A 227 -24.52 35.05 10.88
CA VAL A 227 -23.81 34.95 12.16
C VAL A 227 -24.21 36.12 13.03
N GLU A 228 -24.26 35.94 14.34
CA GLU A 228 -24.73 36.97 15.29
C GLU A 228 -23.59 37.88 15.74
N THR A 229 -22.34 37.41 15.67
CA THR A 229 -21.17 38.15 16.17
C THR A 229 -20.07 38.31 15.12
N ALA A 230 -19.31 39.42 15.23
CA ALA A 230 -18.15 39.64 14.36
C ALA A 230 -17.07 38.57 14.53
N THR A 231 -16.94 37.96 15.71
CA THR A 231 -16.00 36.86 15.98
C THR A 231 -16.38 35.59 15.23
N GLU A 232 -17.67 35.27 15.18
CA GLU A 232 -18.17 34.14 14.41
C GLU A 232 -18.00 34.36 12.90
N ALA A 233 -18.26 35.59 12.40
CA ALA A 233 -18.04 35.95 11.00
C ALA A 233 -16.57 35.80 10.62
N LEU A 234 -15.66 36.24 11.49
CA LEU A 234 -14.22 36.09 11.28
C LEU A 234 -13.80 34.62 11.25
N ALA A 235 -14.26 33.83 12.23
CA ALA A 235 -13.96 32.41 12.29
C ALA A 235 -14.47 31.65 11.06
N LEU A 236 -15.67 31.95 10.56
CA LEU A 236 -16.26 31.39 9.38
C LEU A 236 -15.45 31.75 8.13
N SER A 237 -15.10 33.02 7.96
CA SER A 237 -14.31 33.51 6.83
C SER A 237 -12.91 32.89 6.78
N LEU A 238 -12.26 32.73 7.94
CA LEU A 238 -10.97 32.05 8.03
C LEU A 238 -11.07 30.55 7.70
N ASN A 239 -12.15 29.90 8.11
CA ASN A 239 -12.34 28.47 7.87
C ASN A 239 -12.68 28.16 6.40
N GLU A 240 -13.50 28.98 5.75
CA GLU A 240 -13.96 28.75 4.38
C GLU A 240 -13.01 29.29 3.32
N LYS A 241 -12.44 30.47 3.54
CA LYS A 241 -11.67 31.21 2.52
C LYS A 241 -10.18 31.31 2.82
N ALA A 242 -9.74 30.87 4.00
CA ALA A 242 -8.38 31.09 4.52
C ALA A 242 -7.92 32.55 4.49
N LYS A 243 -8.86 33.50 4.48
CA LYS A 243 -8.63 34.95 4.50
C LYS A 243 -9.76 35.66 5.21
N VAL A 244 -9.48 36.89 5.66
CA VAL A 244 -10.47 37.79 6.23
C VAL A 244 -11.05 38.64 5.12
N ASP A 245 -12.36 38.54 4.89
CA ASP A 245 -13.11 39.49 4.07
C ASP A 245 -13.54 40.63 5.01
N LEU A 246 -13.00 41.87 4.78
CA LEU A 246 -13.35 43.11 5.47
C LEU A 246 -14.54 43.77 4.80
#